data_256f4d2c7de13f1088f5332550aded8a
#
_entry.id   256f4d2c7de13f1088f5332550aded8a
#
_cell.length_a   1.000
_cell.length_b   1.000
_cell.length_c   1.000
_cell.angle_alpha   90.00
_cell.angle_beta   90.00
_cell.angle_gamma   90.00
#
_symmetry.space_group_name_H-M   'P 1'
#
loop_
_entity.id
_entity.type
_entity.pdbx_description
1 polymer ?
#
loop_
_entity_poly.entity_id
_entity_poly.type
_entity_poly.pdbx_seq_one_letter_code
_entity_poly.pdbx_strand_id
1 'polypeptide(L)'
;MARDWQPQFERLVDEHQSMVFSLAMRMTGDRGLAEEIAQDVFLELDRSLGKIESADHACFWLRRVTMSRSTDAMRRRKVRGVNLWVEMEDHHGLGVEEQASPLGARLEELLITLPEPQRAALVLRYQEDLTPEEIAATLGAPLATVKSQLQRGLKLLRAKAATHLKEYVRGA
;
A
#
# COMPACT_ATOMS: atom_id res chain seq x y z
N MET A 1 -30.85 -13.40 -16.08
CA MET A 1 -29.68 -13.18 -16.94
C MET A 1 -28.42 -13.29 -16.07
N ALA A 2 -27.72 -14.40 -16.20
CA ALA A 2 -26.39 -14.52 -15.65
C ALA A 2 -25.51 -13.45 -16.33
N ARG A 3 -24.83 -12.62 -15.53
CA ARG A 3 -24.02 -11.53 -16.07
C ARG A 3 -22.79 -12.13 -16.75
N ASP A 4 -22.63 -11.96 -18.04
CA ASP A 4 -21.53 -12.52 -18.88
C ASP A 4 -20.11 -12.11 -18.42
N TRP A 5 -20.00 -11.19 -17.48
CA TRP A 5 -18.74 -10.65 -16.96
C TRP A 5 -18.31 -11.29 -15.61
N GLN A 6 -19.12 -12.15 -15.01
CA GLN A 6 -18.77 -12.78 -13.72
C GLN A 6 -17.45 -13.56 -13.77
N PRO A 7 -17.16 -14.36 -14.83
CA PRO A 7 -15.88 -15.05 -14.95
C PRO A 7 -14.68 -14.09 -15.08
N GLN A 8 -14.87 -12.92 -15.71
CA GLN A 8 -13.82 -11.90 -15.82
C GLN A 8 -13.55 -11.24 -14.47
N PHE A 9 -14.58 -10.94 -13.71
CA PHE A 9 -14.45 -10.38 -12.38
C PHE A 9 -13.72 -11.33 -11.43
N GLU A 10 -14.17 -12.57 -11.34
CA GLU A 10 -13.55 -13.60 -10.49
C GLU A 10 -12.07 -13.77 -10.81
N ARG A 11 -11.70 -13.84 -12.10
CA ARG A 11 -10.30 -13.90 -12.51
C ARG A 11 -9.50 -12.68 -12.06
N LEU A 12 -10.01 -11.47 -12.21
CA LEU A 12 -9.32 -10.26 -11.77
C LEU A 12 -9.15 -10.20 -10.25
N VAL A 13 -10.14 -10.67 -9.50
CA VAL A 13 -10.02 -10.82 -8.04
C VAL A 13 -8.91 -11.80 -7.69
N ASP A 14 -8.93 -13.00 -8.26
CA ASP A 14 -7.94 -14.04 -8.00
C ASP A 14 -6.51 -13.58 -8.34
N GLU A 15 -6.35 -12.91 -9.47
CA GLU A 15 -5.04 -12.42 -9.93
C GLU A 15 -4.49 -11.25 -9.09
N HIS A 16 -5.37 -10.39 -8.54
CA HIS A 16 -4.95 -9.12 -7.95
C HIS A 16 -5.26 -8.94 -6.46
N GLN A 17 -5.98 -9.86 -5.81
CA GLN A 17 -6.36 -9.69 -4.40
C GLN A 17 -5.15 -9.52 -3.47
N SER A 18 -4.09 -10.28 -3.71
CA SER A 18 -2.86 -10.19 -2.91
C SER A 18 -2.18 -8.82 -3.06
N MET A 19 -2.09 -8.30 -4.28
CA MET A 19 -1.55 -6.96 -4.55
C MET A 19 -2.38 -5.88 -3.86
N VAL A 20 -3.69 -5.89 -4.04
CA VAL A 20 -4.60 -4.89 -3.46
C VAL A 20 -4.50 -4.89 -1.94
N PHE A 21 -4.56 -6.07 -1.31
CA PHE A 21 -4.43 -6.19 0.14
C PHE A 21 -3.05 -5.72 0.65
N SER A 22 -1.96 -6.14 -0.01
CA SER A 22 -0.60 -5.76 0.38
C SER A 22 -0.37 -4.26 0.28
N LEU A 23 -0.86 -3.61 -0.77
CA LEU A 23 -0.79 -2.16 -0.91
C LEU A 23 -1.55 -1.44 0.22
N ALA A 24 -2.80 -1.84 0.46
CA ALA A 24 -3.60 -1.27 1.53
C ALA A 24 -2.95 -1.49 2.91
N MET A 25 -2.40 -2.67 3.16
CA MET A 25 -1.73 -3.02 4.41
C MET A 25 -0.47 -2.19 4.64
N ARG A 26 0.38 -2.03 3.64
CA ARG A 26 1.60 -1.20 3.75
C ARG A 26 1.30 0.28 3.88
N MET A 27 0.21 0.74 3.31
CA MET A 27 -0.22 2.12 3.47
C MET A 27 -0.81 2.39 4.86
N THR A 28 -1.65 1.52 5.37
CA THR A 28 -2.43 1.77 6.58
C THR A 28 -1.80 1.21 7.86
N GLY A 29 -1.03 0.13 7.75
CA GLY A 29 -0.50 -0.61 8.90
C GLY A 29 -1.57 -1.32 9.73
N ASP A 30 -2.79 -1.42 9.24
CA ASP A 30 -3.94 -1.99 9.93
C ASP A 30 -4.64 -3.03 9.06
N ARG A 31 -4.65 -4.28 9.55
CA ARG A 31 -5.23 -5.40 8.81
C ARG A 31 -6.72 -5.24 8.55
N GLY A 32 -7.48 -4.85 9.57
CA GLY A 32 -8.93 -4.68 9.45
C GLY A 32 -9.28 -3.60 8.43
N LEU A 33 -8.56 -2.48 8.47
CA LEU A 33 -8.73 -1.40 7.50
C LEU A 33 -8.27 -1.81 6.10
N ALA A 34 -7.19 -2.57 5.97
CA ALA A 34 -6.72 -3.08 4.69
C ALA A 34 -7.72 -4.04 4.05
N GLU A 35 -8.34 -4.91 4.84
CA GLU A 35 -9.42 -5.82 4.38
C GLU A 35 -10.65 -5.03 3.91
N GLU A 36 -11.07 -4.01 4.66
CA GLU A 36 -12.18 -3.13 4.29
C GLU A 36 -11.90 -2.39 2.97
N ILE A 37 -10.70 -1.82 2.83
CA ILE A 37 -10.27 -1.14 1.60
C ILE A 37 -10.26 -2.12 0.43
N ALA A 38 -9.73 -3.32 0.59
CA ALA A 38 -9.70 -4.33 -0.47
C ALA A 38 -11.11 -4.72 -0.92
N GLN A 39 -12.04 -4.91 0.00
CA GLN A 39 -13.44 -5.18 -0.33
C GLN A 39 -14.06 -4.02 -1.12
N ASP A 40 -13.85 -2.78 -0.68
CA ASP A 40 -14.36 -1.60 -1.36
C ASP A 40 -13.79 -1.45 -2.77
N VAL A 41 -12.50 -1.72 -2.96
CA VAL A 41 -11.83 -1.69 -4.27
C VAL A 41 -12.45 -2.69 -5.23
N PHE A 42 -12.71 -3.93 -4.79
CA PHE A 42 -13.32 -4.93 -5.64
C PHE A 42 -14.80 -4.68 -5.89
N LEU A 43 -15.54 -4.11 -4.96
CA LEU A 43 -16.91 -3.65 -5.20
C LEU A 43 -16.96 -2.52 -6.25
N GLU A 44 -15.98 -1.64 -6.25
CA GLU A 44 -15.86 -0.59 -7.26
C GLU A 44 -15.42 -1.15 -8.62
N LEU A 45 -14.53 -2.16 -8.64
CA LEU A 45 -14.16 -2.89 -9.85
C LEU A 45 -15.39 -3.53 -10.50
N ASP A 46 -16.23 -4.18 -9.73
CA ASP A 46 -17.48 -4.80 -10.21
C ASP A 46 -18.36 -3.80 -10.98
N ARG A 47 -18.49 -2.60 -10.44
CA ARG A 47 -19.25 -1.51 -11.06
C ARG A 47 -18.58 -0.89 -12.28
N SER A 48 -17.27 -1.06 -12.39
CA SER A 48 -16.43 -0.41 -13.41
C SER A 48 -15.95 -1.36 -14.49
N LEU A 49 -16.31 -2.66 -14.44
CA LEU A 49 -15.81 -3.68 -15.36
C LEU A 49 -16.01 -3.33 -16.83
N GLY A 50 -17.12 -2.73 -17.18
CA GLY A 50 -17.40 -2.29 -18.56
C GLY A 50 -16.48 -1.20 -19.10
N LYS A 51 -15.65 -0.59 -18.22
CA LYS A 51 -14.66 0.43 -18.57
C LYS A 51 -13.24 -0.12 -18.61
N ILE A 52 -13.05 -1.37 -18.21
CA ILE A 52 -11.75 -2.03 -18.17
C ILE A 52 -11.47 -2.64 -19.55
N GLU A 53 -10.48 -2.12 -20.25
CA GLU A 53 -10.18 -2.45 -21.65
C GLU A 53 -9.15 -3.57 -21.81
N SER A 54 -8.29 -3.78 -20.80
CA SER A 54 -7.19 -4.75 -20.84
C SER A 54 -6.75 -5.17 -19.43
N ALA A 55 -5.96 -6.23 -19.36
CA ALA A 55 -5.34 -6.68 -18.10
C ALA A 55 -4.42 -5.60 -17.50
N ASP A 56 -3.63 -4.91 -18.32
CA ASP A 56 -2.76 -3.82 -17.88
C ASP A 56 -3.58 -2.63 -17.36
N HIS A 57 -4.68 -2.32 -18.03
CA HIS A 57 -5.62 -1.29 -17.54
C HIS A 57 -6.24 -1.68 -16.20
N ALA A 58 -6.62 -2.93 -16.02
CA ALA A 58 -7.14 -3.44 -14.75
C ALA A 58 -6.12 -3.28 -13.62
N CYS A 59 -4.88 -3.68 -13.86
CA CYS A 59 -3.81 -3.58 -12.88
C CYS A 59 -3.52 -2.12 -12.48
N PHE A 60 -3.41 -1.24 -13.46
CA PHE A 60 -3.24 0.21 -13.23
C PHE A 60 -4.41 0.79 -12.43
N TRP A 61 -5.64 0.48 -12.83
CA TRP A 61 -6.85 0.95 -12.18
C TRP A 61 -6.93 0.49 -10.72
N LEU A 62 -6.65 -0.79 -10.46
CA LEU A 62 -6.65 -1.37 -9.12
C LEU A 62 -5.61 -0.70 -8.21
N ARG A 63 -4.39 -0.50 -8.70
CA ARG A 63 -3.35 0.22 -7.95
C ARG A 63 -3.81 1.63 -7.60
N ARG A 64 -4.31 2.36 -8.58
CA ARG A 64 -4.78 3.75 -8.41
C ARG A 64 -5.89 3.85 -7.37
N VAL A 65 -6.92 3.03 -7.47
CA VAL A 65 -8.06 3.05 -6.55
C VAL A 65 -7.63 2.61 -5.15
N THR A 66 -6.80 1.58 -5.03
CA THR A 66 -6.27 1.12 -3.73
C THR A 66 -5.47 2.22 -3.04
N MET A 67 -4.56 2.88 -3.75
CA MET A 67 -3.77 3.97 -3.20
C MET A 67 -4.63 5.16 -2.78
N SER A 68 -5.59 5.56 -3.60
CA SER A 68 -6.52 6.64 -3.30
C SER A 68 -7.35 6.35 -2.04
N ARG A 69 -7.93 5.17 -1.93
CA ARG A 69 -8.73 4.77 -0.77
C ARG A 69 -7.90 4.64 0.51
N SER A 70 -6.68 4.12 0.39
CA SER A 70 -5.75 4.02 1.52
C SER A 70 -5.35 5.39 2.04
N THR A 71 -5.02 6.30 1.16
CA THR A 71 -4.69 7.70 1.49
C THR A 71 -5.86 8.40 2.17
N ASP A 72 -7.07 8.27 1.64
CA ASP A 72 -8.28 8.87 2.22
C ASP A 72 -8.59 8.31 3.60
N ALA A 73 -8.43 7.00 3.79
CA ALA A 73 -8.62 6.35 5.07
C ALA A 73 -7.62 6.84 6.13
N MET A 74 -6.36 6.99 5.76
CA MET A 74 -5.32 7.53 6.64
C MET A 74 -5.58 8.99 7.02
N ARG A 75 -5.99 9.82 6.06
CA ARG A 75 -6.36 11.22 6.32
C ARG A 75 -7.54 11.33 7.30
N ARG A 76 -8.56 10.50 7.13
CA ARG A 76 -9.71 10.45 8.05
C ARG A 76 -9.30 10.04 9.46
N ARG A 77 -8.39 9.06 9.62
CA ARG A 77 -7.84 8.68 10.92
C ARG A 77 -7.09 9.82 11.58
N LYS A 78 -6.23 10.51 10.84
CA LYS A 78 -5.48 11.65 11.34
C LYS A 78 -6.40 12.76 11.85
N VAL A 79 -7.48 13.07 11.15
CA VAL A 79 -8.47 14.08 11.55
C VAL A 79 -9.23 13.65 12.83
N ARG A 80 -9.50 12.36 13.00
CA ARG A 80 -10.17 11.83 14.20
C ARG A 80 -9.26 11.71 15.43
N GLY A 81 -7.98 12.06 15.32
CA GLY A 81 -7.02 11.99 16.41
C GLY A 81 -6.67 10.56 16.87
N VAL A 82 -6.94 9.55 16.05
CA VAL A 82 -6.53 8.17 16.31
C VAL A 82 -5.01 8.10 16.15
N ASN A 83 -4.31 7.95 17.29
CA ASN A 83 -2.87 7.75 17.28
C ASN A 83 -2.55 6.35 16.74
N LEU A 84 -1.87 6.29 15.61
CA LEU A 84 -1.33 5.05 15.02
C LEU A 84 -0.45 4.24 15.97
N TRP A 85 0.04 4.85 17.03
CA TRP A 85 0.92 4.24 18.02
C TRP A 85 0.21 3.30 19.01
N VAL A 86 -1.11 3.44 19.20
CA VAL A 86 -1.87 2.65 20.18
C VAL A 86 -2.32 1.30 19.63
N GLU A 87 -2.42 1.16 18.31
CA GLU A 87 -2.88 -0.08 17.67
C GLU A 87 -1.75 -1.04 17.23
N MET A 88 -0.48 -0.65 17.41
CA MET A 88 0.66 -1.49 17.02
C MET A 88 0.93 -2.69 17.95
N GLU A 89 0.30 -2.76 19.11
CA GLU A 89 0.50 -3.87 20.06
C GLU A 89 -0.19 -5.18 19.67
N ASP A 90 -1.20 -5.15 18.79
CA ASP A 90 -2.01 -6.33 18.44
C ASP A 90 -1.73 -6.95 17.04
N HIS A 91 -0.73 -6.48 16.32
CA HIS A 91 -0.48 -6.93 14.94
C HIS A 91 0.55 -8.06 14.80
N HIS A 92 0.57 -9.00 15.73
CA HIS A 92 1.27 -10.28 15.55
C HIS A 92 0.36 -11.27 14.82
N GLY A 93 0.39 -11.24 13.50
CA GLY A 93 -0.33 -12.25 12.74
C GLY A 93 -0.73 -11.85 11.32
N LEU A 94 0.20 -11.42 10.50
CA LEU A 94 0.00 -11.44 9.06
C LEU A 94 0.19 -12.88 8.55
N GLY A 95 -0.90 -13.58 8.37
CA GLY A 95 -0.94 -14.80 7.60
C GLY A 95 -0.82 -14.50 6.11
N VAL A 96 0.34 -14.04 5.69
CA VAL A 96 0.93 -14.35 4.41
C VAL A 96 2.24 -15.02 4.77
N GLU A 97 2.31 -16.32 4.59
CA GLU A 97 3.52 -17.11 4.67
C GLU A 97 4.47 -16.76 3.51
N GLU A 98 4.96 -15.56 3.48
CA GLU A 98 6.34 -15.30 3.14
C GLU A 98 7.04 -15.15 4.47
N GLN A 99 8.02 -15.98 4.72
CA GLN A 99 8.88 -15.91 5.89
C GLN A 99 9.49 -14.50 5.95
N ALA A 100 8.72 -13.59 6.54
CA ALA A 100 9.19 -12.25 6.77
C ALA A 100 10.38 -12.37 7.70
N SER A 101 11.58 -12.18 7.14
CA SER A 101 12.78 -12.11 7.97
C SER A 101 12.54 -11.04 9.04
N PRO A 102 13.11 -11.17 10.24
CA PRO A 102 13.00 -10.12 11.27
C PRO A 102 13.34 -8.74 10.73
N LEU A 103 14.21 -8.66 9.72
CA LEU A 103 14.57 -7.43 9.02
C LEU A 103 13.41 -6.90 8.15
N GLY A 104 12.67 -7.77 7.48
CA GLY A 104 11.51 -7.38 6.67
C GLY A 104 10.38 -6.80 7.50
N ALA A 105 10.07 -7.44 8.63
CA ALA A 105 9.07 -6.93 9.59
C ALA A 105 9.46 -5.54 10.12
N ARG A 106 10.74 -5.32 10.43
CA ARG A 106 11.25 -4.03 10.87
C ARG A 106 11.15 -2.97 9.79
N LEU A 107 11.40 -3.32 8.54
CA LEU A 107 11.27 -2.40 7.42
C LEU A 107 9.81 -1.94 7.25
N GLU A 108 8.85 -2.85 7.38
CA GLU A 108 7.43 -2.52 7.34
C GLU A 108 7.02 -1.58 8.48
N GLU A 109 7.49 -1.83 9.70
CA GLU A 109 7.29 -0.92 10.84
C GLU A 109 7.85 0.48 10.57
N LEU A 110 9.02 0.57 9.96
CA LEU A 110 9.63 1.86 9.61
C LEU A 110 8.88 2.60 8.51
N LEU A 111 8.36 1.88 7.51
CA LEU A 111 7.55 2.47 6.43
C LEU A 111 6.29 3.17 6.98
N ILE A 112 5.62 2.58 7.97
CA ILE A 112 4.42 3.15 8.58
C ILE A 112 4.72 4.48 9.30
N THR A 113 5.95 4.70 9.74
CA THR A 113 6.36 5.96 10.39
C THR A 113 6.64 7.10 9.42
N LEU A 114 6.73 6.83 8.13
CA LEU A 114 6.96 7.85 7.12
C LEU A 114 5.70 8.69 6.85
N PRO A 115 5.85 9.97 6.47
CA PRO A 115 4.74 10.74 5.93
C PRO A 115 4.06 10.02 4.77
N GLU A 116 2.74 10.12 4.68
CA GLU A 116 1.93 9.38 3.70
C GLU A 116 2.41 9.53 2.26
N PRO A 117 2.72 10.74 1.71
CA PRO A 117 3.16 10.88 0.33
C PRO A 117 4.49 10.17 0.03
N GLN A 118 5.40 10.16 0.99
CA GLN A 118 6.69 9.48 0.87
C GLN A 118 6.53 7.97 0.94
N ARG A 119 5.68 7.49 1.84
CA ARG A 119 5.32 6.07 1.96
C ARG A 119 4.69 5.56 0.67
N ALA A 120 3.70 6.27 0.13
CA ALA A 120 3.04 5.93 -1.11
C ALA A 120 4.02 5.78 -2.28
N ALA A 121 4.91 6.75 -2.46
CA ALA A 121 5.91 6.72 -3.51
C ALA A 121 6.88 5.53 -3.35
N LEU A 122 7.36 5.27 -2.13
CA LEU A 122 8.28 4.15 -1.86
C LEU A 122 7.61 2.78 -2.04
N VAL A 123 6.38 2.62 -1.56
CA VAL A 123 5.62 1.37 -1.72
C VAL A 123 5.42 1.06 -3.20
N LEU A 124 4.99 2.02 -4.01
CA LEU A 124 4.82 1.81 -5.44
C LEU A 124 6.14 1.56 -6.17
N ARG A 125 7.22 2.21 -5.76
CA ARG A 125 8.54 2.02 -6.37
C ARG A 125 9.13 0.64 -6.11
N TYR A 126 9.07 0.17 -4.86
CA TYR A 126 9.83 -1.02 -4.43
C TYR A 126 8.97 -2.28 -4.29
N GLN A 127 7.68 -2.15 -4.04
CA GLN A 127 6.78 -3.31 -4.03
C GLN A 127 6.25 -3.63 -5.43
N GLU A 128 5.84 -2.59 -6.17
CA GLU A 128 5.22 -2.74 -7.49
C GLU A 128 6.19 -2.52 -8.65
N ASP A 129 7.45 -2.20 -8.34
CA ASP A 129 8.52 -1.96 -9.30
C ASP A 129 8.18 -0.91 -10.39
N LEU A 130 7.42 0.13 -10.00
CA LEU A 130 7.01 1.18 -10.90
C LEU A 130 8.11 2.22 -11.10
N THR A 131 8.20 2.75 -12.33
CA THR A 131 9.02 3.92 -12.62
C THR A 131 8.44 5.19 -11.98
N PRO A 132 9.21 6.26 -11.77
CA PRO A 132 8.66 7.51 -11.26
C PRO A 132 7.52 8.07 -12.11
N GLU A 133 7.55 7.88 -13.41
CA GLU A 133 6.51 8.26 -14.38
C GLU A 133 5.21 7.46 -14.13
N GLU A 134 5.31 6.16 -13.94
CA GLU A 134 4.17 5.29 -13.62
C GLU A 134 3.58 5.60 -12.24
N ILE A 135 4.43 5.91 -11.26
CA ILE A 135 4.00 6.36 -9.93
C ILE A 135 3.23 7.68 -10.03
N ALA A 136 3.73 8.63 -10.81
CA ALA A 136 3.08 9.91 -11.06
C ALA A 136 1.69 9.72 -11.67
N ALA A 137 1.56 8.82 -12.66
CA ALA A 137 0.27 8.46 -13.25
C ALA A 137 -0.67 7.79 -12.24
N THR A 138 -0.15 6.85 -11.44
CA THR A 138 -0.93 6.12 -10.42
C THR A 138 -1.45 7.04 -9.32
N LEU A 139 -0.62 7.95 -8.82
CA LEU A 139 -0.98 8.88 -7.73
C LEU A 139 -1.69 10.15 -8.22
N GLY A 140 -1.69 10.40 -9.54
CA GLY A 140 -2.20 11.66 -10.08
C GLY A 140 -1.38 12.88 -9.62
N ALA A 141 -0.07 12.71 -9.47
CA ALA A 141 0.85 13.73 -8.96
C ALA A 141 1.87 14.14 -10.03
N PRO A 142 2.41 15.37 -9.97
CA PRO A 142 3.48 15.78 -10.87
C PRO A 142 4.74 14.90 -10.70
N LEU A 143 5.42 14.59 -11.80
CA LEU A 143 6.65 13.78 -11.78
C LEU A 143 7.73 14.36 -10.86
N ALA A 144 7.92 15.68 -10.88
CA ALA A 144 8.87 16.34 -9.99
C ALA A 144 8.54 16.12 -8.50
N THR A 145 7.26 16.13 -8.15
CA THR A 145 6.78 15.82 -6.79
C THR A 145 7.09 14.38 -6.42
N VAL A 146 6.81 13.43 -7.30
CA VAL A 146 7.12 12.00 -7.06
C VAL A 146 8.62 11.78 -6.84
N LYS A 147 9.48 12.34 -7.69
CA LYS A 147 10.94 12.25 -7.53
C LYS A 147 11.41 12.83 -6.20
N SER A 148 10.85 13.96 -5.80
CA SER A 148 11.11 14.60 -4.51
C SER A 148 10.67 13.73 -3.33
N GLN A 149 9.47 13.12 -3.40
CA GLN A 149 8.96 12.23 -2.37
C GLN A 149 9.78 10.95 -2.24
N LEU A 150 10.20 10.35 -3.35
CA LEU A 150 11.10 9.19 -3.35
C LEU A 150 12.44 9.52 -2.66
N GLN A 151 13.04 10.64 -3.01
CA GLN A 151 14.33 11.06 -2.46
C GLN A 151 14.25 11.35 -0.96
N ARG A 152 13.24 12.11 -0.52
CA ARG A 152 13.01 12.41 0.90
C ARG A 152 12.65 11.15 1.69
N GLY A 153 11.80 10.30 1.14
CA GLY A 153 11.39 9.04 1.77
C GLY A 153 12.56 8.11 2.00
N LEU A 154 13.42 7.91 1.00
CA LEU A 154 14.64 7.10 1.14
C LEU A 154 15.60 7.68 2.19
N LYS A 155 15.77 8.98 2.21
CA LYS A 155 16.62 9.65 3.20
C LYS A 155 16.12 9.42 4.63
N LEU A 156 14.82 9.60 4.87
CA LEU A 156 14.20 9.35 6.16
C LEU A 156 14.26 7.86 6.56
N LEU A 157 13.96 6.97 5.64
CA LEU A 157 13.99 5.53 5.89
C LEU A 157 15.40 5.06 6.29
N ARG A 158 16.44 5.54 5.59
CA ARG A 158 17.84 5.24 5.91
C ARG A 158 18.23 5.77 7.27
N ALA A 159 17.82 6.99 7.63
CA ALA A 159 18.11 7.59 8.92
C ALA A 159 17.46 6.80 10.07
N LYS A 160 16.20 6.40 9.91
CA LYS A 160 15.47 5.57 10.88
C LYS A 160 16.09 4.17 11.01
N ALA A 161 16.42 3.53 9.89
CA ALA A 161 17.06 2.22 9.88
C ALA A 161 18.44 2.25 10.57
N ALA A 162 19.24 3.29 10.34
CA ALA A 162 20.53 3.46 11.00
C ALA A 162 20.41 3.63 12.53
N THR A 163 19.38 4.31 13.00
CA THR A 163 19.11 4.46 14.44
C THR A 163 18.74 3.12 15.08
N HIS A 164 17.83 2.37 14.45
CA HIS A 164 17.41 1.06 14.95
C HIS A 164 18.54 0.02 14.92
N LEU A 165 19.39 0.03 13.90
CA LEU A 165 20.57 -0.85 13.87
C LEU A 165 21.54 -0.58 15.01
N LYS A 166 21.76 0.70 15.38
CA LYS A 166 22.60 1.07 16.52
C LYS A 166 22.01 0.59 17.85
N GLU A 167 20.71 0.68 18.01
CA GLU A 167 20.02 0.18 19.21
C GLU A 167 20.11 -1.35 19.30
N TYR A 168 19.94 -2.06 18.21
CA TYR A 168 20.07 -3.52 18.13
C TYR A 168 21.48 -4.00 18.50
N VAL A 169 22.51 -3.33 18.00
CA VAL A 169 23.93 -3.67 18.31
C VAL A 169 24.29 -3.33 19.76
N ARG A 170 23.66 -2.31 20.37
CA ARG A 170 23.89 -1.96 21.78
C ARG A 170 23.15 -2.86 22.77
N GLY A 171 22.06 -3.50 22.34
CA GLY A 171 21.27 -4.42 23.15
C GLY A 171 21.70 -5.89 23.06
N ALA A 172 22.63 -6.18 22.19
CA ALA A 172 23.26 -7.48 22.05
C ALA A 172 24.62 -7.50 22.78
#